data_1f3950c7ec2d8c32d0d946f48bb80d1d
#
_entry.id   1f3950c7ec2d8c32d0d946f48bb80d1d
#
_cell.length_a   1.000
_cell.length_b   1.000
_cell.length_c   1.000
_cell.angle_alpha   90.00
_cell.angle_beta   90.00
_cell.angle_gamma   90.00
#
_symmetry.space_group_name_H-M   'P 1'
#
loop_
_entity.id
_entity.type
_entity.pdbx_description
1 polymer ?
#
loop_
_entity_poly.entity_id
_entity_poly.type
_entity_poly.pdbx_seq_one_letter_code
_entity_poly.pdbx_strand_id
1 'polypeptide(L)'
;MRIGELARRTGVSERSLRYYETQGLLAAGRTPGGHRDYAEAAVDRVVRIQELYAAGLCSSKIAQLLPCMRDGDGGPSAMATPKLVAELTAERARIDRTIADLLRSRDTLDEVIDAAGG
;
A
#
# COMPACT_ATOMS: atom_id res chain seq x y z
N MET A 1 -3.91 -18.84 7.28
CA MET A 1 -2.71 -18.68 8.13
C MET A 1 -3.01 -17.80 9.33
N ARG A 2 -2.25 -17.94 10.37
CA ARG A 2 -2.35 -17.11 11.58
C ARG A 2 -1.64 -15.78 11.35
N ILE A 3 -1.96 -14.79 12.23
CA ILE A 3 -1.41 -13.45 12.11
C ILE A 3 0.14 -13.43 12.18
N GLY A 4 0.74 -14.29 13.01
CA GLY A 4 2.20 -14.35 13.11
C GLY A 4 2.87 -14.79 11.83
N GLU A 5 2.27 -15.71 11.09
CA GLU A 5 2.78 -16.13 9.80
C GLU A 5 2.61 -15.04 8.76
N LEU A 6 1.46 -14.37 8.74
CA LEU A 6 1.24 -13.23 7.84
C LEU A 6 2.25 -12.12 8.11
N ALA A 7 2.52 -11.81 9.38
CA ALA A 7 3.52 -10.83 9.76
C ALA A 7 4.92 -11.21 9.24
N ARG A 8 5.32 -12.47 9.40
CA ARG A 8 6.63 -12.94 8.90
C ARG A 8 6.73 -12.82 7.39
N ARG A 9 5.69 -13.23 6.68
CA ARG A 9 5.70 -13.27 5.21
C ARG A 9 5.64 -11.90 4.56
N THR A 10 5.10 -10.91 5.25
CA THR A 10 4.96 -9.55 4.72
C THR A 10 5.98 -8.57 5.29
N GLY A 11 6.63 -8.92 6.40
CA GLY A 11 7.51 -8.00 7.10
C GLY A 11 6.77 -6.90 7.87
N VAL A 12 5.46 -7.04 8.04
CA VAL A 12 4.60 -6.07 8.74
C VAL A 12 4.30 -6.60 10.14
N SER A 13 4.37 -5.73 11.16
CA SER A 13 4.10 -6.13 12.54
C SER A 13 2.66 -6.60 12.74
N GLU A 14 2.45 -7.49 13.69
CA GLU A 14 1.10 -7.94 14.06
C GLU A 14 0.23 -6.76 14.49
N ARG A 15 0.81 -5.78 15.18
CA ARG A 15 0.10 -4.56 15.59
C ARG A 15 -0.43 -3.79 14.39
N SER A 16 0.39 -3.61 13.36
CA SER A 16 -0.04 -2.94 12.13
C SER A 16 -1.12 -3.73 11.41
N LEU A 17 -1.00 -5.06 11.37
CA LEU A 17 -2.01 -5.91 10.75
C LEU A 17 -3.36 -5.79 11.46
N ARG A 18 -3.37 -5.75 12.79
CA ARG A 18 -4.60 -5.53 13.57
C ARG A 18 -5.19 -4.16 13.29
N TYR A 19 -4.34 -3.13 13.15
CA TYR A 19 -4.79 -1.79 12.78
C TYR A 19 -5.46 -1.80 11.40
N TYR A 20 -4.88 -2.51 10.43
CA TYR A 20 -5.48 -2.63 9.10
C TYR A 20 -6.86 -3.27 9.16
N GLU A 21 -7.05 -4.29 9.99
CA GLU A 21 -8.38 -4.87 10.22
C GLU A 21 -9.35 -3.83 10.79
N THR A 22 -8.92 -3.09 11.79
CA THR A 22 -9.73 -2.04 12.45
C THR A 22 -10.16 -0.98 11.44
N GLN A 23 -9.30 -0.64 10.49
CA GLN A 23 -9.59 0.35 9.44
C GLN A 23 -10.37 -0.21 8.26
N GLY A 24 -10.72 -1.48 8.29
CA GLY A 24 -11.46 -2.11 7.20
C GLY A 24 -10.61 -2.41 5.95
N LEU A 25 -9.29 -2.39 6.08
CA LEU A 25 -8.38 -2.61 4.96
C LEU A 25 -8.07 -4.09 4.76
N LEU A 26 -8.16 -4.88 5.80
CA LEU A 26 -7.81 -6.29 5.82
C LEU A 26 -8.91 -7.06 6.54
N ALA A 27 -9.28 -8.21 5.98
CA ALA A 27 -10.27 -9.08 6.58
C ALA A 27 -9.65 -10.42 6.95
N ALA A 28 -10.11 -11.00 8.06
CA ALA A 28 -9.74 -12.33 8.48
C ALA A 28 -10.99 -13.17 8.71
N GLY A 29 -10.93 -14.43 8.32
CA GLY A 29 -11.90 -15.41 8.77
C GLY A 29 -11.65 -15.79 10.22
N ARG A 30 -12.46 -16.70 10.72
CA ARG A 30 -12.28 -17.27 12.06
C ARG A 30 -12.23 -18.79 11.96
N THR A 31 -11.32 -19.40 12.70
CA THR A 31 -11.30 -20.87 12.87
C THR A 31 -12.44 -21.27 13.77
N PRO A 32 -12.81 -22.57 13.82
CA PRO A 32 -13.81 -23.06 14.79
C PRO A 32 -13.47 -22.72 16.24
N GLY A 33 -12.18 -22.55 16.56
CA GLY A 33 -11.75 -22.14 17.90
C GLY A 33 -11.78 -20.62 18.14
N GLY A 34 -12.30 -19.83 17.20
CA GLY A 34 -12.42 -18.38 17.35
C GLY A 34 -11.17 -17.58 17.03
N HIS A 35 -10.11 -18.21 16.55
CA HIS A 35 -8.87 -17.53 16.17
C HIS A 35 -8.96 -16.92 14.77
N ARG A 36 -8.22 -15.82 14.55
CA ARG A 36 -8.10 -15.23 13.22
C ARG A 36 -7.41 -16.16 12.25
N ASP A 37 -7.96 -16.24 11.05
CA ASP A 37 -7.41 -17.06 9.98
C ASP A 37 -7.41 -16.24 8.69
N TYR A 38 -6.20 -16.03 8.13
CA TYR A 38 -6.02 -15.21 6.94
C TYR A 38 -5.84 -16.09 5.72
N ALA A 39 -6.54 -15.73 4.63
CA ALA A 39 -6.38 -16.40 3.36
C ALA A 39 -5.00 -16.11 2.77
N GLU A 40 -4.53 -16.94 1.86
CA GLU A 40 -3.26 -16.75 1.17
C GLU A 40 -3.21 -15.40 0.44
N ALA A 41 -4.33 -14.95 -0.14
CA ALA A 41 -4.45 -13.67 -0.80
C ALA A 41 -4.20 -12.48 0.12
N ALA A 42 -4.25 -12.67 1.44
CA ALA A 42 -3.97 -11.60 2.39
C ALA A 42 -2.53 -11.08 2.29
N VAL A 43 -1.59 -11.93 1.86
CA VAL A 43 -0.19 -11.52 1.67
C VAL A 43 -0.11 -10.39 0.64
N ASP A 44 -0.69 -10.59 -0.54
CA ASP A 44 -0.70 -9.57 -1.60
C ASP A 44 -1.48 -8.34 -1.17
N ARG A 45 -2.58 -8.53 -0.44
CA ARG A 45 -3.39 -7.43 0.09
C ARG A 45 -2.57 -6.52 1.01
N VAL A 46 -1.82 -7.11 1.93
CA VAL A 46 -0.97 -6.36 2.86
C VAL A 46 0.12 -5.61 2.11
N VAL A 47 0.74 -6.23 1.12
CA VAL A 47 1.76 -5.57 0.30
C VAL A 47 1.17 -4.33 -0.40
N ARG A 48 -0.04 -4.45 -0.97
CA ARG A 48 -0.73 -3.32 -1.60
C ARG A 48 -1.03 -2.21 -0.61
N ILE A 49 -1.50 -2.55 0.58
CA ILE A 49 -1.77 -1.57 1.64
C ILE A 49 -0.48 -0.80 1.97
N GLN A 50 0.64 -1.50 2.12
CA GLN A 50 1.94 -0.87 2.40
C GLN A 50 2.37 0.09 1.29
N GLU A 51 2.20 -0.31 0.04
CA GLU A 51 2.53 0.54 -1.11
C GLU A 51 1.69 1.82 -1.13
N LEU A 52 0.40 1.71 -0.81
CA LEU A 52 -0.50 2.86 -0.79
C LEU A 52 -0.19 3.82 0.36
N TYR A 53 0.14 3.30 1.55
CA TYR A 53 0.62 4.14 2.65
C TYR A 53 1.94 4.83 2.28
N ALA A 54 2.85 4.13 1.63
CA ALA A 54 4.12 4.71 1.18
C ALA A 54 3.91 5.82 0.17
N ALA A 55 2.84 5.76 -0.61
CA ALA A 55 2.45 6.83 -1.53
C ALA A 55 1.88 8.06 -0.83
N GLY A 56 1.69 8.01 0.49
CA GLY A 56 1.17 9.11 1.28
C GLY A 56 -0.35 9.16 1.41
N LEU A 57 -1.04 8.07 1.07
CA LEU A 57 -2.49 8.02 1.18
C LEU A 57 -2.91 7.68 2.61
N CYS A 58 -4.04 8.25 3.04
CA CYS A 58 -4.60 7.93 4.36
C CYS A 58 -5.47 6.66 4.29
N SER A 59 -5.77 6.09 5.46
CA SER A 59 -6.55 4.85 5.56
C SER A 59 -7.90 4.93 4.84
N SER A 60 -8.61 6.05 4.94
CA SER A 60 -9.91 6.20 4.30
C SER A 60 -9.80 6.19 2.78
N LYS A 61 -8.76 6.80 2.22
CA LYS A 61 -8.53 6.78 0.78
C LYS A 61 -8.14 5.37 0.33
N ILE A 62 -7.29 4.69 1.08
CA ILE A 62 -6.90 3.30 0.79
C ILE A 62 -8.15 2.40 0.79
N ALA A 63 -9.04 2.57 1.78
CA ALA A 63 -10.29 1.80 1.84
C ALA A 63 -11.16 2.00 0.59
N GLN A 64 -11.17 3.21 0.02
CA GLN A 64 -11.89 3.48 -1.22
C GLN A 64 -11.25 2.80 -2.43
N LEU A 65 -9.94 2.64 -2.43
CA LEU A 65 -9.18 2.10 -3.56
C LEU A 65 -9.17 0.58 -3.61
N LEU A 66 -9.15 -0.08 -2.46
CA LEU A 66 -9.02 -1.53 -2.43
C LEU A 66 -10.09 -2.26 -3.24
N PRO A 67 -11.39 -1.84 -3.22
CA PRO A 67 -12.39 -2.47 -4.08
C PRO A 67 -12.17 -2.22 -5.57
N CYS A 68 -11.36 -1.23 -5.93
CA CYS A 68 -11.05 -0.89 -7.33
C CYS A 68 -9.83 -1.64 -7.86
N MET A 69 -9.08 -2.30 -6.98
CA MET A 69 -7.92 -3.07 -7.39
C MET A 69 -8.38 -4.36 -8.06
N ARG A 70 -7.64 -4.75 -9.09
CA ARG A 70 -7.97 -5.97 -9.82
C ARG A 70 -7.73 -7.19 -8.94
N ASP A 71 -8.71 -8.06 -8.92
CA ASP A 71 -8.56 -9.39 -8.37
C ASP A 71 -7.91 -10.30 -9.42
N GLY A 72 -7.80 -11.58 -9.11
CA GLY A 72 -7.04 -12.54 -9.91
C GLY A 72 -7.42 -12.64 -11.38
N ASP A 73 -8.59 -12.20 -11.81
CA ASP A 73 -9.03 -12.22 -13.21
C ASP A 73 -8.61 -10.97 -13.98
N GLY A 74 -8.08 -9.95 -13.32
CA GLY A 74 -7.63 -8.72 -13.95
C GLY A 74 -8.71 -7.84 -14.56
N GLY A 75 -9.97 -8.12 -14.30
CA GLY A 75 -11.08 -7.33 -14.81
C GLY A 75 -11.16 -5.93 -14.23
N PRO A 76 -11.77 -4.96 -14.95
CA PRO A 76 -11.97 -3.63 -14.41
C PRO A 76 -12.97 -3.66 -13.26
N SER A 77 -12.72 -2.86 -12.21
CA SER A 77 -13.62 -2.77 -11.09
C SER A 77 -14.82 -1.88 -11.43
N ALA A 78 -16.02 -2.33 -11.05
CA ALA A 78 -17.23 -1.52 -11.17
C ALA A 78 -17.21 -0.32 -10.20
N MET A 79 -16.32 -0.32 -9.21
CA MET A 79 -16.19 0.77 -8.24
C MET A 79 -15.31 1.91 -8.74
N ALA A 80 -14.62 1.73 -9.86
CA ALA A 80 -13.72 2.75 -10.43
C ALA A 80 -14.54 3.79 -11.20
N THR A 81 -15.06 4.79 -10.50
CA THR A 81 -15.80 5.90 -11.12
C THR A 81 -14.87 6.89 -11.80
N PRO A 82 -15.32 7.66 -12.80
CA PRO A 82 -14.52 8.71 -13.42
C PRO A 82 -13.97 9.73 -12.41
N LYS A 83 -14.75 10.06 -11.40
CA LYS A 83 -14.31 10.99 -10.34
C LYS A 83 -13.13 10.40 -9.55
N LEU A 84 -13.23 9.13 -9.18
CA LEU A 84 -12.16 8.46 -8.45
C LEU A 84 -10.90 8.36 -9.31
N VAL A 85 -11.03 8.02 -10.59
CA VAL A 85 -9.90 7.96 -11.51
C VAL A 85 -9.22 9.32 -11.62
N ALA A 86 -9.99 10.41 -11.69
CA ALA A 86 -9.43 11.76 -11.73
C ALA A 86 -8.66 12.10 -10.45
N GLU A 87 -9.19 11.73 -9.28
CA GLU A 87 -8.51 11.93 -8.00
C GLU A 87 -7.18 11.15 -7.94
N LEU A 88 -7.18 9.91 -8.42
CA LEU A 88 -5.99 9.07 -8.45
C LEU A 88 -4.94 9.59 -9.43
N THR A 89 -5.37 10.12 -10.56
CA THR A 89 -4.48 10.74 -11.54
C THR A 89 -3.80 11.97 -10.93
N ALA A 90 -4.52 12.77 -10.16
CA ALA A 90 -3.96 13.92 -9.45
C ALA A 90 -2.94 13.47 -8.39
N GLU A 91 -3.23 12.41 -7.63
CA GLU A 91 -2.28 11.84 -6.65
C GLU A 91 -1.01 11.31 -7.34
N ARG A 92 -1.17 10.64 -8.48
CA ARG A 92 -0.04 10.17 -9.28
C ARG A 92 0.84 11.34 -9.74
N ALA A 93 0.23 12.42 -10.20
CA ALA A 93 0.97 13.61 -10.62
C ALA A 93 1.77 14.22 -9.46
N ARG A 94 1.22 14.20 -8.24
CA ARG A 94 1.93 14.65 -7.05
C ARG A 94 3.17 13.79 -6.79
N ILE A 95 3.03 12.48 -6.92
CA ILE A 95 4.17 11.55 -6.76
C ILE A 95 5.23 11.81 -7.83
N ASP A 96 4.83 12.01 -9.07
CA ASP A 96 5.76 12.32 -10.16
C ASP A 96 6.57 13.58 -9.86
N ARG A 97 5.94 14.63 -9.31
CA ARG A 97 6.64 15.86 -8.90
C ARG A 97 7.64 15.56 -7.79
N THR A 98 7.27 14.74 -6.81
CA THR A 98 8.16 14.35 -5.71
C THR A 98 9.37 13.57 -6.24
N ILE A 99 9.15 12.67 -7.18
CA ILE A 99 10.23 11.91 -7.83
C ILE A 99 11.20 12.89 -8.52
N ALA A 100 10.68 13.85 -9.28
CA ALA A 100 11.50 14.84 -9.96
C ALA A 100 12.31 15.67 -8.97
N ASP A 101 11.69 16.08 -7.85
CA ASP A 101 12.37 16.85 -6.81
C ASP A 101 13.50 16.04 -6.16
N LEU A 102 13.24 14.77 -5.88
CA LEU A 102 14.24 13.88 -5.27
C LEU A 102 15.40 13.61 -6.22
N LEU A 103 15.14 13.49 -7.52
CA LEU A 103 16.20 13.34 -8.51
C LEU A 103 17.12 14.57 -8.53
N ARG A 104 16.55 15.79 -8.45
CA ARG A 104 17.34 17.01 -8.36
C ARG A 104 18.16 17.06 -7.08
N SER A 105 17.58 16.67 -5.96
CA SER A 105 18.30 16.60 -4.68
C SER A 105 19.46 15.62 -4.75
N ARG A 106 19.27 14.49 -5.38
CA ARG A 106 20.32 13.48 -5.57
C ARG A 106 21.45 14.06 -6.42
N ASP A 107 21.13 14.74 -7.50
CA ASP A 107 22.13 15.38 -8.36
C ASP A 107 22.96 16.40 -7.56
N THR A 108 22.33 17.19 -6.71
CA THR A 108 23.01 18.14 -5.85
C THR A 108 23.96 17.44 -4.88
N LEU A 109 23.53 16.32 -4.29
CA LEU A 109 24.40 15.54 -3.40
C LEU A 109 25.58 14.95 -4.17
N ASP A 110 25.37 14.49 -5.40
CA ASP A 110 26.45 13.98 -6.24
C ASP A 110 27.50 15.07 -6.51
N GLU A 111 27.07 16.29 -6.79
CA GLU A 111 27.98 17.44 -6.97
C GLU A 111 28.80 17.69 -5.70
N VAL A 112 28.16 17.66 -4.53
CA VAL A 112 28.87 17.87 -3.26
C VAL A 112 29.84 16.74 -2.98
N ILE A 113 29.44 15.51 -3.22
CA ILE A 113 30.32 14.33 -3.04
C ILE A 113 31.52 14.40 -3.94
N ASP A 114 31.32 14.73 -5.22
CA ASP A 114 32.41 14.86 -6.19
C ASP A 114 33.38 15.98 -5.80
N ALA A 115 32.84 17.12 -5.37
CA ALA A 115 33.67 18.24 -4.94
C ALA A 115 34.45 17.95 -3.65
N ALA A 116 33.89 17.17 -2.73
CA ALA A 116 34.51 16.81 -1.45
C ALA A 116 35.46 15.63 -1.57
N GLY A 117 35.15 14.67 -2.44
CA GLY A 117 35.92 13.45 -2.61
C GLY A 117 37.07 13.55 -3.62
N GLY A 118 37.17 14.69 -4.22
CA GLY A 118 38.21 14.95 -5.22
C GLY A 118 37.93 14.38 -6.55
#